data_01eb88293ebf5aa1e5966a8cdb1a0bc4
#
_entry.id   01eb88293ebf5aa1e5966a8cdb1a0bc4
#
_cell.length_a   1.000
_cell.length_b   1.000
_cell.length_c   1.000
_cell.angle_alpha   90.00
_cell.angle_beta   90.00
_cell.angle_gamma   90.00
#
_symmetry.space_group_name_H-M   'P 1'
#
loop_
_entity.id
_entity.type
_entity.pdbx_description
1 polymer ?
#
loop_
_entity_poly.entity_id
_entity_poly.type
_entity_poly.pdbx_seq_one_letter_code
_entity_poly.pdbx_strand_id
1 'polypeptide(L)'
;GANLVPVVLLRLAEKLIQGGVALPAGTDGIRDAVSRFAAQPYDDPRIAVLAQDLIEAKGKGAIVVGPRQPAAAHALACVLNAALGNAGAAVWYSEDPEPQRPSHREAIATLSGEMGAGLVDTLVVLGGNPVFDVPSDLDFAKKLSGVKATVRLGLYDDETSAFCRWHVPQAHYLEAWGDA
;
A
#
# COMPACT_ATOMS: atom_id res chain seq x y z
N GLY A 1 11.79 11.14 -0.94
CA GLY A 1 10.80 10.49 -1.80
C GLY A 1 10.27 9.20 -1.19
N ALA A 2 9.19 8.64 -1.72
CA ALA A 2 8.54 7.42 -1.20
C ALA A 2 9.47 6.21 -1.08
N ASN A 3 10.50 6.14 -1.92
CA ASN A 3 11.51 5.08 -1.90
C ASN A 3 12.41 5.10 -0.64
N LEU A 4 12.41 6.19 0.12
CA LEU A 4 13.19 6.30 1.36
C LEU A 4 12.42 5.78 2.60
N VAL A 5 11.12 5.53 2.50
CA VAL A 5 10.32 5.09 3.66
C VAL A 5 10.85 3.82 4.31
N PRO A 6 11.17 2.73 3.56
CA PRO A 6 11.77 1.53 4.16
C PRO A 6 13.12 1.81 4.82
N VAL A 7 13.92 2.71 4.23
CA VAL A 7 15.24 3.12 4.74
C VAL A 7 15.10 3.84 6.08
N VAL A 8 14.20 4.83 6.14
CA VAL A 8 13.89 5.57 7.38
C VAL A 8 13.38 4.64 8.47
N LEU A 9 12.49 3.70 8.11
CA LEU A 9 11.93 2.75 9.06
C LEU A 9 12.98 1.80 9.64
N LEU A 10 13.93 1.33 8.82
CA LEU A 10 15.05 0.51 9.28
C LEU A 10 16.01 1.29 10.21
N ARG A 11 16.29 2.57 9.89
CA ARG A 11 17.06 3.43 10.78
C ARG A 11 16.34 3.70 12.10
N LEU A 12 15.04 3.92 12.05
CA LEU A 12 14.24 4.07 13.24
C LEU A 12 14.30 2.80 14.11
N ALA A 13 14.15 1.62 13.50
CA ALA A 13 14.29 0.34 14.20
C ALA A 13 15.66 0.19 14.86
N GLU A 14 16.74 0.54 14.16
CA GLU A 14 18.09 0.54 14.71
C GLU A 14 18.20 1.44 15.95
N LYS A 15 17.73 2.70 15.85
CA LYS A 15 17.79 3.67 16.97
C LYS A 15 16.94 3.21 18.16
N LEU A 16 15.78 2.63 17.92
CA LEU A 16 14.93 2.05 18.98
C LEU A 16 15.64 0.88 19.70
N ILE A 17 16.29 -0.03 18.96
CA ILE A 17 17.06 -1.12 19.53
C ILE A 17 18.25 -0.60 20.33
N GLN A 18 18.99 0.38 19.82
CA GLN A 18 20.09 1.05 20.53
C GLN A 18 19.60 1.77 21.80
N GLY A 19 18.38 2.32 21.79
CA GLY A 19 17.71 2.91 22.93
C GLY A 19 17.11 1.89 23.93
N GLY A 20 17.37 0.59 23.76
CA GLY A 20 16.97 -0.47 24.70
C GLY A 20 15.58 -1.06 24.43
N VAL A 21 14.96 -0.79 23.30
CA VAL A 21 13.69 -1.43 22.93
C VAL A 21 13.95 -2.88 22.52
N ALA A 22 13.36 -3.83 23.30
CA ALA A 22 13.44 -5.24 22.99
C ALA A 22 12.43 -5.61 21.90
N LEU A 23 12.89 -6.26 20.84
CA LEU A 23 11.98 -6.81 19.82
C LEU A 23 11.27 -8.07 20.37
N PRO A 24 10.02 -8.33 19.91
CA PRO A 24 9.30 -9.54 20.28
C PRO A 24 10.06 -10.82 19.92
N ALA A 25 9.81 -11.91 20.65
CA ALA A 25 10.38 -13.22 20.35
C ALA A 25 10.02 -13.68 18.92
N GLY A 26 10.93 -14.38 18.26
CA GLY A 26 10.75 -14.86 16.89
C GLY A 26 11.00 -13.82 15.79
N THR A 27 11.53 -12.64 16.13
CA THR A 27 11.86 -11.57 15.18
C THR A 27 13.37 -11.43 14.90
N ASP A 28 14.16 -12.48 15.12
CA ASP A 28 15.63 -12.46 14.96
C ASP A 28 16.05 -12.06 13.54
N GLY A 29 15.34 -12.54 12.52
CA GLY A 29 15.58 -12.14 11.14
C GLY A 29 15.41 -10.64 10.86
N ILE A 30 14.56 -9.96 11.62
CA ILE A 30 14.41 -8.50 11.56
C ILE A 30 15.62 -7.81 12.19
N ARG A 31 16.10 -8.32 13.34
CA ARG A 31 17.31 -7.81 13.97
C ARG A 31 18.52 -7.92 13.05
N ASP A 32 18.67 -9.06 12.37
CA ASP A 32 19.75 -9.27 11.40
C ASP A 32 19.62 -8.34 10.18
N ALA A 33 18.40 -8.11 9.69
CA ALA A 33 18.15 -7.18 8.59
C ALA A 33 18.51 -5.73 8.99
N VAL A 34 18.11 -5.30 10.18
CA VAL A 34 18.44 -3.97 10.74
C VAL A 34 19.94 -3.81 10.90
N SER A 35 20.64 -4.82 11.42
CA SER A 35 22.09 -4.81 11.63
C SER A 35 22.86 -4.72 10.30
N ARG A 36 22.44 -5.46 9.28
CA ARG A 36 23.03 -5.36 7.92
C ARG A 36 22.77 -4.00 7.28
N PHE A 37 21.61 -3.41 7.53
CA PHE A 37 21.27 -2.11 7.02
C PHE A 37 22.03 -0.97 7.72
N ALA A 38 22.42 -1.14 8.99
CA ALA A 38 23.18 -0.16 9.78
C ALA A 38 24.50 0.25 9.08
N ALA A 39 25.09 -0.63 8.26
CA ALA A 39 26.28 -0.35 7.48
C ALA A 39 26.07 0.60 6.29
N GLN A 40 24.84 0.98 5.94
CA GLN A 40 24.55 1.87 4.82
C GLN A 40 24.69 3.35 5.20
N PRO A 41 25.18 4.23 4.30
CA PRO A 41 25.46 5.63 4.59
C PRO A 41 24.18 6.49 4.53
N TYR A 42 23.18 6.20 5.35
CA TYR A 42 22.01 7.07 5.54
C TYR A 42 21.90 7.43 7.01
N ASP A 43 22.17 8.67 7.34
CA ASP A 43 22.00 9.21 8.69
C ASP A 43 21.21 10.52 8.61
N ASP A 44 20.14 10.60 9.42
CA ASP A 44 19.34 11.79 9.61
C ASP A 44 19.18 11.97 11.13
N PRO A 45 19.73 13.03 11.72
CA PRO A 45 19.71 13.25 13.17
C PRO A 45 18.29 13.29 13.74
N ARG A 46 17.29 13.65 12.94
CA ARG A 46 15.88 13.66 13.34
C ARG A 46 15.36 12.28 13.71
N ILE A 47 15.92 11.20 13.13
CA ILE A 47 15.48 9.83 13.42
C ILE A 47 15.85 9.44 14.86
N ALA A 48 16.97 9.89 15.36
CA ALA A 48 17.37 9.66 16.76
C ALA A 48 16.41 10.36 17.73
N VAL A 49 16.03 11.60 17.45
CA VAL A 49 15.04 12.34 18.23
C VAL A 49 13.68 11.64 18.20
N LEU A 50 13.22 11.25 17.00
CA LEU A 50 11.97 10.52 16.83
C LEU A 50 11.96 9.19 17.61
N ALA A 51 13.08 8.46 17.61
CA ALA A 51 13.20 7.21 18.36
C ALA A 51 13.06 7.46 19.88
N GLN A 52 13.68 8.52 20.38
CA GLN A 52 13.57 8.91 21.79
C GLN A 52 12.14 9.27 22.17
N ASP A 53 11.47 10.11 21.36
CA ASP A 53 10.06 10.48 21.55
C ASP A 53 9.14 9.24 21.59
N LEU A 54 9.37 8.28 20.70
CA LEU A 54 8.61 7.03 20.67
C LEU A 54 8.86 6.14 21.90
N ILE A 55 10.08 6.11 22.41
CA ILE A 55 10.41 5.39 23.64
C ILE A 55 9.70 6.04 24.84
N GLU A 56 9.69 7.35 24.93
CA GLU A 56 9.02 8.10 26.01
C GLU A 56 7.49 7.98 25.92
N ALA A 57 6.96 7.93 24.68
CA ALA A 57 5.52 7.76 24.40
C ALA A 57 5.09 6.28 24.35
N LYS A 58 5.86 5.35 24.94
CA LYS A 58 5.57 3.92 24.90
C LYS A 58 4.12 3.61 25.29
N GLY A 59 3.42 2.82 24.45
CA GLY A 59 2.00 2.50 24.60
C GLY A 59 1.03 3.61 24.19
N LYS A 60 1.53 4.78 23.76
CA LYS A 60 0.71 5.94 23.37
C LYS A 60 1.01 6.44 21.95
N GLY A 61 2.00 5.84 21.29
CA GLY A 61 2.40 6.19 19.94
C GLY A 61 1.83 5.23 18.90
N ALA A 62 2.02 5.56 17.63
CA ALA A 62 1.72 4.68 16.52
C ALA A 62 2.73 4.86 15.38
N ILE A 63 3.22 3.75 14.83
CA ILE A 63 4.00 3.73 13.60
C ILE A 63 3.10 3.20 12.49
N VAL A 64 2.79 4.06 11.51
CA VAL A 64 1.91 3.74 10.38
C VAL A 64 2.68 3.88 9.09
N VAL A 65 2.53 2.90 8.20
CA VAL A 65 3.18 2.86 6.89
C VAL A 65 2.11 3.01 5.81
N GLY A 66 2.38 3.89 4.84
CA GLY A 66 1.45 4.13 3.74
C GLY A 66 1.19 2.88 2.90
N PRO A 67 -0.02 2.71 2.33
CA PRO A 67 -0.46 1.45 1.71
C PRO A 67 0.35 1.02 0.48
N ARG A 68 1.08 1.94 -0.13
CA ARG A 68 1.92 1.66 -1.32
C ARG A 68 3.33 1.17 -0.97
N GLN A 69 3.65 0.99 0.31
CA GLN A 69 4.96 0.51 0.73
C GLN A 69 5.04 -1.02 0.65
N PRO A 70 6.26 -1.60 0.52
CA PRO A 70 6.43 -3.05 0.47
C PRO A 70 5.92 -3.74 1.73
N ALA A 71 5.45 -4.98 1.61
CA ALA A 71 4.96 -5.80 2.72
C ALA A 71 5.95 -5.88 3.90
N ALA A 72 7.26 -5.94 3.61
CA ALA A 72 8.30 -5.93 4.63
C ALA A 72 8.31 -4.66 5.50
N ALA A 73 7.96 -3.50 4.94
CA ALA A 73 7.85 -2.25 5.71
C ALA A 73 6.65 -2.30 6.65
N HIS A 74 5.51 -2.83 6.20
CA HIS A 74 4.33 -3.03 7.05
C HIS A 74 4.63 -4.03 8.18
N ALA A 75 5.27 -5.15 7.87
CA ALA A 75 5.68 -6.14 8.89
C ALA A 75 6.61 -5.52 9.94
N LEU A 76 7.60 -4.72 9.52
CA LEU A 76 8.50 -4.03 10.44
C LEU A 76 7.73 -3.03 11.32
N ALA A 77 6.80 -2.25 10.76
CA ALA A 77 5.97 -1.33 11.55
C ALA A 77 5.12 -2.07 12.60
N CYS A 78 4.54 -3.23 12.26
CA CYS A 78 3.80 -4.07 13.21
C CYS A 78 4.71 -4.54 14.36
N VAL A 79 5.92 -5.01 14.06
CA VAL A 79 6.88 -5.45 15.07
C VAL A 79 7.33 -4.30 15.96
N LEU A 80 7.59 -3.11 15.41
CA LEU A 80 7.97 -1.95 16.21
C LEU A 80 6.83 -1.44 17.09
N ASN A 81 5.58 -1.45 16.60
CA ASN A 81 4.42 -1.13 17.44
C ASN A 81 4.25 -2.13 18.59
N ALA A 82 4.47 -3.41 18.34
CA ALA A 82 4.44 -4.43 19.40
C ALA A 82 5.57 -4.22 20.41
N ALA A 83 6.81 -3.97 19.95
CA ALA A 83 7.98 -3.71 20.80
C ALA A 83 7.82 -2.47 21.69
N LEU A 84 7.14 -1.44 21.19
CA LEU A 84 6.81 -0.21 21.92
C LEU A 84 5.57 -0.34 22.81
N GLY A 85 4.90 -1.50 22.83
CA GLY A 85 3.66 -1.69 23.58
C GLY A 85 2.47 -0.88 23.05
N ASN A 86 2.53 -0.46 21.80
CA ASN A 86 1.46 0.30 21.15
C ASN A 86 0.32 -0.61 20.68
N ALA A 87 0.66 -1.87 20.31
CA ALA A 87 -0.33 -2.86 19.90
C ALA A 87 -1.25 -3.24 21.08
N GLY A 88 -2.55 -3.14 20.88
CA GLY A 88 -3.56 -3.33 21.92
C GLY A 88 -3.77 -2.12 22.85
N ALA A 89 -3.01 -1.05 22.68
CA ALA A 89 -3.14 0.19 23.43
C ALA A 89 -3.52 1.39 22.53
N ALA A 90 -2.63 1.79 21.64
CA ALA A 90 -2.86 2.87 20.68
C ALA A 90 -3.13 2.36 19.26
N VAL A 91 -2.80 1.08 18.97
CA VAL A 91 -2.96 0.44 17.65
C VAL A 91 -3.70 -0.87 17.82
N TRP A 92 -4.81 -1.04 17.11
CA TRP A 92 -5.54 -2.30 17.02
C TRP A 92 -5.48 -2.82 15.59
N TYR A 93 -5.29 -4.12 15.44
CA TYR A 93 -5.33 -4.80 14.16
C TYR A 93 -6.65 -5.56 14.04
N SER A 94 -7.40 -5.35 12.96
CA SER A 94 -8.55 -6.16 12.59
C SER A 94 -8.13 -7.22 11.59
N GLU A 95 -8.84 -8.34 11.59
CA GLU A 95 -8.67 -9.34 10.54
C GLU A 95 -9.13 -8.76 9.19
N ASP A 96 -8.43 -9.13 8.12
CA ASP A 96 -8.87 -8.81 6.77
C ASP A 96 -10.15 -9.62 6.48
N PRO A 97 -11.29 -8.99 6.14
CA PRO A 97 -12.52 -9.71 5.79
C PRO A 97 -12.35 -10.61 4.56
N GLU A 98 -11.34 -10.35 3.73
CA GLU A 98 -11.05 -11.11 2.50
C GLU A 98 -9.57 -11.53 2.45
N PRO A 99 -9.07 -12.39 3.37
CA PRO A 99 -7.65 -12.72 3.46
C PRO A 99 -7.12 -13.46 2.23
N GLN A 100 -8.02 -14.06 1.43
CA GLN A 100 -7.69 -14.79 0.20
C GLN A 100 -7.77 -13.91 -1.06
N ARG A 101 -8.13 -12.62 -0.92
CA ARG A 101 -8.20 -11.73 -2.07
C ARG A 101 -6.82 -11.60 -2.73
N PRO A 102 -6.72 -11.80 -4.07
CA PRO A 102 -5.48 -11.61 -4.79
C PRO A 102 -5.01 -10.14 -4.67
N SER A 103 -3.72 -9.91 -4.77
CA SER A 103 -3.20 -8.54 -4.84
C SER A 103 -3.80 -7.81 -6.04
N HIS A 104 -3.93 -6.48 -5.96
CA HIS A 104 -4.44 -5.67 -7.08
C HIS A 104 -3.64 -5.91 -8.37
N ARG A 105 -2.33 -6.15 -8.25
CA ARG A 105 -1.47 -6.44 -9.40
C ARG A 105 -1.79 -7.80 -10.04
N GLU A 106 -2.01 -8.83 -9.25
CA GLU A 106 -2.40 -10.15 -9.74
C GLU A 106 -3.79 -10.11 -10.36
N ALA A 107 -4.75 -9.46 -9.70
CA ALA A 107 -6.12 -9.34 -10.19
C ALA A 107 -6.17 -8.62 -11.55
N ILE A 108 -5.47 -7.50 -11.71
CA ILE A 108 -5.46 -6.75 -12.98
C ILE A 108 -4.71 -7.50 -14.08
N ALA A 109 -3.66 -8.26 -13.75
CA ALA A 109 -2.95 -9.09 -14.71
C ALA A 109 -3.83 -10.25 -15.19
N THR A 110 -4.58 -10.89 -14.29
CA THR A 110 -5.56 -11.93 -14.62
C THR A 110 -6.65 -11.38 -15.55
N LEU A 111 -7.29 -10.28 -15.16
CA LEU A 111 -8.32 -9.61 -15.98
C LEU A 111 -7.77 -9.24 -17.36
N SER A 112 -6.56 -8.68 -17.42
CA SER A 112 -5.92 -8.34 -18.69
C SER A 112 -5.68 -9.59 -19.56
N GLY A 113 -5.29 -10.72 -18.95
CA GLY A 113 -5.17 -12.01 -19.64
C GLY A 113 -6.49 -12.51 -20.20
N GLU A 114 -7.55 -12.48 -19.40
CA GLU A 114 -8.90 -12.91 -19.79
C GLU A 114 -9.48 -12.05 -20.91
N MET A 115 -9.30 -10.73 -20.86
CA MET A 115 -9.67 -9.83 -21.97
C MET A 115 -8.92 -10.21 -23.26
N GLY A 116 -7.60 -10.45 -23.16
CA GLY A 116 -6.80 -10.86 -24.30
C GLY A 116 -7.18 -12.22 -24.89
N ALA A 117 -7.70 -13.11 -24.07
CA ALA A 117 -8.24 -14.42 -24.49
C ALA A 117 -9.69 -14.36 -25.01
N GLY A 118 -10.34 -13.18 -24.99
CA GLY A 118 -11.73 -13.03 -25.41
C GLY A 118 -12.75 -13.64 -24.45
N LEU A 119 -12.38 -13.85 -23.20
CA LEU A 119 -13.25 -14.42 -22.16
C LEU A 119 -14.12 -13.36 -21.46
N VAL A 120 -13.87 -12.08 -21.72
CA VAL A 120 -14.63 -10.95 -21.16
C VAL A 120 -15.49 -10.34 -22.25
N ASP A 121 -16.80 -10.54 -22.15
CA ASP A 121 -17.76 -9.94 -23.08
C ASP A 121 -18.17 -8.52 -22.69
N THR A 122 -18.25 -8.27 -21.38
CA THR A 122 -18.64 -6.96 -20.83
C THR A 122 -17.72 -6.56 -19.70
N LEU A 123 -17.21 -5.32 -19.74
CA LEU A 123 -16.40 -4.74 -18.67
C LEU A 123 -17.04 -3.45 -18.19
N VAL A 124 -17.26 -3.35 -16.88
CA VAL A 124 -17.70 -2.12 -16.21
C VAL A 124 -16.55 -1.63 -15.32
N VAL A 125 -16.10 -0.40 -15.56
CA VAL A 125 -15.03 0.25 -14.80
C VAL A 125 -15.66 1.31 -13.89
N LEU A 126 -15.61 1.07 -12.58
CA LEU A 126 -16.16 1.97 -11.56
C LEU A 126 -15.02 2.75 -10.89
N GLY A 127 -14.85 3.99 -11.29
CA GLY A 127 -13.71 4.81 -10.82
C GLY A 127 -12.35 4.32 -11.37
N GLY A 128 -11.27 4.88 -10.88
CA GLY A 128 -9.89 4.58 -11.32
C GLY A 128 -9.60 5.00 -12.77
N ASN A 129 -8.37 4.90 -13.24
CA ASN A 129 -8.00 5.12 -14.65
C ASN A 129 -7.04 4.00 -15.10
N PRO A 130 -7.54 2.76 -15.30
CA PRO A 130 -6.69 1.61 -15.55
C PRO A 130 -5.87 1.72 -16.85
N VAL A 131 -6.31 2.46 -17.86
CA VAL A 131 -5.49 2.69 -19.07
C VAL A 131 -4.22 3.47 -18.74
N PHE A 132 -4.27 4.36 -17.75
CA PHE A 132 -3.12 5.13 -17.29
C PHE A 132 -2.33 4.42 -16.17
N ASP A 133 -3.03 3.79 -15.20
CA ASP A 133 -2.45 3.30 -13.95
C ASP A 133 -1.86 1.89 -14.05
N VAL A 134 -2.33 1.07 -14.99
CA VAL A 134 -1.90 -0.34 -15.12
C VAL A 134 -0.49 -0.42 -15.73
N PRO A 135 0.36 -1.35 -15.28
CA PRO A 135 1.67 -1.57 -15.86
C PRO A 135 1.61 -1.77 -17.39
N SER A 136 2.48 -1.07 -18.11
CA SER A 136 2.46 -1.02 -19.59
C SER A 136 2.70 -2.38 -20.25
N ASP A 137 3.38 -3.31 -19.58
CA ASP A 137 3.62 -4.68 -20.04
C ASP A 137 2.35 -5.54 -20.14
N LEU A 138 1.23 -5.08 -19.55
CA LEU A 138 -0.06 -5.77 -19.64
C LEU A 138 -0.87 -5.39 -20.90
N ASP A 139 -0.46 -4.40 -21.69
CA ASP A 139 -1.18 -3.93 -22.89
C ASP A 139 -2.67 -3.69 -22.67
N PHE A 140 -3.04 -3.14 -21.49
CA PHE A 140 -4.42 -3.07 -21.02
C PHE A 140 -5.34 -2.32 -22.01
N ALA A 141 -4.92 -1.17 -22.52
CA ALA A 141 -5.69 -0.37 -23.47
C ALA A 141 -6.05 -1.15 -24.75
N LYS A 142 -5.08 -1.88 -25.31
CA LYS A 142 -5.28 -2.70 -26.50
C LYS A 142 -6.28 -3.83 -26.26
N LYS A 143 -6.17 -4.48 -25.10
CA LYS A 143 -7.06 -5.60 -24.72
C LYS A 143 -8.46 -5.10 -24.40
N LEU A 144 -8.59 -3.93 -23.75
CA LEU A 144 -9.87 -3.27 -23.49
C LEU A 144 -10.62 -2.98 -24.79
N SER A 145 -9.93 -2.52 -25.84
CA SER A 145 -10.53 -2.26 -27.15
C SER A 145 -11.14 -3.50 -27.80
N GLY A 146 -10.71 -4.71 -27.41
CA GLY A 146 -11.26 -5.98 -27.89
C GLY A 146 -12.53 -6.43 -27.16
N VAL A 147 -12.88 -5.83 -26.03
CA VAL A 147 -14.07 -6.17 -25.25
C VAL A 147 -15.33 -5.63 -25.93
N LYS A 148 -16.36 -6.48 -26.09
CA LYS A 148 -17.56 -6.15 -26.87
C LYS A 148 -18.37 -4.99 -26.28
N ALA A 149 -18.54 -4.98 -24.98
CA ALA A 149 -19.27 -3.93 -24.25
C ALA A 149 -18.42 -3.38 -23.12
N THR A 150 -18.18 -2.06 -23.12
CA THR A 150 -17.37 -1.38 -22.10
C THR A 150 -18.09 -0.15 -21.59
N VAL A 151 -18.19 -0.04 -20.27
CA VAL A 151 -18.83 1.08 -19.58
C VAL A 151 -17.85 1.65 -18.57
N ARG A 152 -17.65 2.94 -18.59
CA ARG A 152 -16.83 3.71 -17.65
C ARG A 152 -17.74 4.60 -16.80
N LEU A 153 -17.71 4.46 -15.48
CA LEU A 153 -18.23 5.45 -14.54
C LEU A 153 -17.07 6.25 -13.96
N GLY A 154 -16.99 7.53 -14.21
CA GLY A 154 -15.88 8.37 -13.77
C GLY A 154 -16.18 9.85 -13.74
N LEU A 155 -15.42 10.59 -12.91
CA LEU A 155 -15.56 12.04 -12.76
C LEU A 155 -15.10 12.81 -14.02
N TYR A 156 -14.11 12.28 -14.71
CA TYR A 156 -13.45 12.95 -15.83
C TYR A 156 -13.46 12.05 -17.06
N ASP A 157 -13.50 12.68 -18.21
CA ASP A 157 -13.24 12.03 -19.50
C ASP A 157 -11.72 11.83 -19.64
N ASP A 158 -11.25 10.68 -19.16
CA ASP A 158 -9.85 10.32 -19.06
C ASP A 158 -9.44 9.30 -20.15
N GLU A 159 -8.18 8.81 -20.11
CA GLU A 159 -7.66 7.85 -21.07
C GLU A 159 -8.51 6.57 -21.11
N THR A 160 -9.01 6.10 -19.97
CA THR A 160 -9.89 4.92 -19.92
C THR A 160 -11.23 5.19 -20.61
N SER A 161 -11.77 6.40 -20.43
CA SER A 161 -13.03 6.81 -21.10
C SER A 161 -12.91 6.74 -22.61
N ALA A 162 -11.77 7.17 -23.15
CA ALA A 162 -11.52 7.16 -24.60
C ALA A 162 -11.52 5.74 -25.22
N PHE A 163 -11.25 4.71 -24.42
CA PHE A 163 -11.27 3.29 -24.83
C PHE A 163 -12.59 2.58 -24.52
N CYS A 164 -13.50 3.22 -23.79
CA CYS A 164 -14.81 2.65 -23.46
C CYS A 164 -15.89 3.10 -24.45
N ARG A 165 -16.88 2.24 -24.70
CA ARG A 165 -18.03 2.59 -25.56
C ARG A 165 -18.97 3.59 -24.88
N TRP A 166 -19.06 3.52 -23.56
CA TRP A 166 -19.93 4.36 -22.76
C TRP A 166 -19.14 5.00 -21.63
N HIS A 167 -19.22 6.30 -21.52
CA HIS A 167 -18.80 7.06 -20.35
C HIS A 167 -20.05 7.59 -19.65
N VAL A 168 -20.20 7.20 -18.37
CA VAL A 168 -21.25 7.68 -17.48
C VAL A 168 -20.61 8.64 -16.49
N PRO A 169 -21.00 9.92 -16.46
CA PRO A 169 -20.45 10.88 -15.51
C PRO A 169 -20.79 10.47 -14.07
N GLN A 170 -19.79 10.44 -13.22
CA GLN A 170 -19.96 10.23 -11.79
C GLN A 170 -20.15 11.56 -11.08
N ALA A 171 -21.08 11.64 -10.15
CA ALA A 171 -21.21 12.81 -9.28
C ALA A 171 -19.97 12.93 -8.37
N HIS A 172 -19.50 14.15 -8.17
CA HIS A 172 -18.45 14.44 -7.20
C HIS A 172 -18.95 14.12 -5.78
N TYR A 173 -18.04 13.74 -4.86
CA TYR A 173 -18.45 13.38 -3.48
C TYR A 173 -19.19 14.52 -2.74
N LEU A 174 -18.95 15.79 -3.14
CA LEU A 174 -19.71 16.94 -2.62
C LEU A 174 -21.11 17.09 -3.20
N GLU A 175 -21.44 16.33 -4.25
CA GLU A 175 -22.74 16.36 -4.95
C GLU A 175 -23.54 15.07 -4.70
N ALA A 176 -22.94 14.08 -4.07
CA ALA A 176 -23.55 12.79 -3.78
C ALA A 176 -23.83 12.65 -2.29
N TRP A 177 -24.92 11.94 -1.94
CA TRP A 177 -25.17 11.51 -0.58
C TRP A 177 -24.12 10.45 -0.18
N GLY A 178 -23.46 10.65 0.94
CA GLY A 178 -22.47 9.75 1.51
C GLY A 178 -22.35 9.96 3.01
N ASP A 179 -21.78 8.99 3.69
CA ASP A 179 -21.54 8.96 5.15
C ASP A 179 -20.04 9.04 5.49
N ALA A 180 -19.23 9.50 4.53
CA ALA A 180 -17.77 9.59 4.69
C ALA A 180 -17.33 10.84 5.43
#